data_21942908148655cf55cf4c5b75591dbb
#
_entry.id   21942908148655cf55cf4c5b75591dbb
#
_cell.length_a   1.000
_cell.length_b   1.000
_cell.length_c   1.000
_cell.angle_alpha   90.00
_cell.angle_beta   90.00
_cell.angle_gamma   90.00
#
_symmetry.space_group_name_H-M   'P 1'
#
loop_
_entity.id
_entity.type
_entity.pdbx_description
1 polymer ?
#
loop_
_entity_poly.entity_id
_entity_poly.type
_entity_poly.pdbx_seq_one_letter_code
_entity_poly.pdbx_strand_id
1 'polypeptide(L)'
;MKKASIVLLFWLLAGATPAIAAPVADWVQTDRVQFSGTDGFFRSQGVASDGQSLFFSWNLGLSRTEIDDTSVVLADNTTGAIPADLAESNHNHIGDIDYAWGWIYAPIEDGPEYAEPWVVIYDAETLQPTGQRYLLPASIQRDGVPWIAVDQARGVAYSMEWNDTGKLFVYNLSNFELLRTVTLSQPAPRIQGAKIYKGDLYASRDNGSEKSIVAINPETGTVTHLFDRNFGDDYEAEGIAFVRRSSGTMMVATGIREGAHGYTEMRIYRIGGDMTAPVLSRPRFGKAKVRRGTKAILLAGASEPVTATYRWARCIGPRSKPCLQIRNFGIPRRIEMSEGSNRVALPTGALRPGIWNLLLTPVDRADITGRSARLGLRVIRPRR
;
A
#
# COMPACT_ATOMS: atom_id res chain seq x y z
N MET A 1 -11.95 -31.71 60.57
CA MET A 1 -11.55 -30.57 59.68
C MET A 1 -11.05 -31.15 58.38
N LYS A 2 -11.85 -31.11 57.31
CA LYS A 2 -11.49 -31.63 55.96
C LYS A 2 -10.95 -30.44 55.17
N LYS A 3 -9.70 -30.50 54.72
CA LYS A 3 -9.08 -29.53 53.85
C LYS A 3 -9.53 -29.82 52.39
N ALA A 4 -10.23 -28.89 51.79
CA ALA A 4 -10.55 -28.94 50.35
C ALA A 4 -9.39 -28.29 49.58
N SER A 5 -8.74 -29.05 48.71
CA SER A 5 -7.73 -28.55 47.76
C SER A 5 -8.45 -28.10 46.50
N ILE A 6 -8.37 -26.82 46.22
CA ILE A 6 -8.85 -26.24 44.95
C ILE A 6 -7.72 -26.37 43.90
N VAL A 7 -7.94 -27.20 42.89
CA VAL A 7 -7.07 -27.30 41.71
C VAL A 7 -7.52 -26.24 40.70
N LEU A 8 -6.72 -25.19 40.55
CA LEU A 8 -6.90 -24.20 39.46
C LEU A 8 -6.37 -24.80 38.16
N LEU A 9 -7.28 -25.13 37.25
CA LEU A 9 -6.94 -25.52 35.88
C LEU A 9 -6.71 -24.24 35.07
N PHE A 10 -5.44 -23.92 34.79
CA PHE A 10 -5.09 -22.90 33.79
C PHE A 10 -5.31 -23.46 32.37
N TRP A 11 -6.32 -22.97 31.70
CA TRP A 11 -6.46 -23.15 30.24
C TRP A 11 -5.47 -22.25 29.54
N LEU A 12 -4.39 -22.80 29.01
CA LEU A 12 -3.54 -22.17 28.02
C LEU A 12 -4.35 -22.05 26.73
N LEU A 13 -4.91 -20.86 26.48
CA LEU A 13 -5.37 -20.46 25.15
C LEU A 13 -4.11 -20.32 24.29
N ALA A 14 -3.75 -21.37 23.57
CA ALA A 14 -2.82 -21.26 22.45
C ALA A 14 -3.49 -20.37 21.40
N GLY A 15 -3.18 -19.08 21.43
CA GLY A 15 -3.54 -18.15 20.38
C GLY A 15 -2.86 -18.62 19.10
N ALA A 16 -3.63 -19.06 18.10
CA ALA A 16 -3.11 -19.28 16.77
C ALA A 16 -2.55 -17.94 16.29
N THR A 17 -1.25 -17.82 16.15
CA THR A 17 -0.62 -16.71 15.45
C THR A 17 -1.22 -16.68 14.04
N PRO A 18 -1.77 -15.54 13.58
CA PRO A 18 -2.25 -15.46 12.21
C PRO A 18 -1.09 -15.79 11.29
N ALA A 19 -1.29 -16.72 10.35
CA ALA A 19 -0.31 -17.01 9.33
C ALA A 19 -0.03 -15.72 8.57
N ILE A 20 1.24 -15.31 8.52
CA ILE A 20 1.68 -14.16 7.72
C ILE A 20 1.48 -14.59 6.27
N ALA A 21 0.65 -13.85 5.53
CA ALA A 21 0.43 -14.12 4.12
C ALA A 21 1.75 -13.89 3.36
N ALA A 22 2.05 -14.75 2.40
CA ALA A 22 3.21 -14.55 1.53
C ALA A 22 3.06 -13.25 0.73
N PRO A 23 4.16 -12.53 0.42
CA PRO A 23 4.10 -11.34 -0.41
C PRO A 23 3.57 -11.68 -1.81
N VAL A 24 2.90 -10.73 -2.45
CA VAL A 24 2.43 -10.88 -3.83
C VAL A 24 3.64 -10.85 -4.76
N ALA A 25 3.83 -11.93 -5.53
CA ALA A 25 5.00 -12.12 -6.38
C ALA A 25 4.70 -12.12 -7.89
N ASP A 26 3.45 -12.29 -8.29
CA ASP A 26 3.02 -12.45 -9.69
C ASP A 26 2.75 -11.09 -10.38
N TRP A 27 3.65 -10.14 -10.20
CA TRP A 27 3.63 -8.85 -10.89
C TRP A 27 4.07 -9.02 -12.35
N VAL A 28 3.25 -8.51 -13.28
CA VAL A 28 3.51 -8.54 -14.71
C VAL A 28 3.59 -7.11 -15.22
N GLN A 29 4.65 -6.79 -15.96
CA GLN A 29 4.76 -5.49 -16.64
C GLN A 29 3.67 -5.39 -17.71
N THR A 30 2.83 -4.37 -17.61
CA THR A 30 1.70 -4.14 -18.52
C THR A 30 1.91 -2.91 -19.40
N ASP A 31 2.74 -1.98 -18.95
CA ASP A 31 2.98 -0.74 -19.67
C ASP A 31 4.33 -0.12 -19.29
N ARG A 32 4.75 0.90 -20.03
CA ARG A 32 5.90 1.76 -19.73
C ARG A 32 5.70 3.16 -20.29
N VAL A 33 6.22 4.14 -19.56
CA VAL A 33 6.27 5.54 -19.97
C VAL A 33 7.74 5.96 -20.03
N GLN A 34 8.13 6.61 -21.10
CA GLN A 34 9.47 7.12 -21.30
C GLN A 34 9.48 8.63 -21.15
N PHE A 35 10.35 9.14 -20.29
CA PHE A 35 10.61 10.55 -20.12
C PHE A 35 11.95 10.90 -20.76
N SER A 36 12.07 12.05 -21.36
CA SER A 36 13.28 12.52 -22.01
C SER A 36 13.54 14.01 -21.78
N GLY A 37 14.79 14.43 -21.94
CA GLY A 37 15.18 15.81 -21.69
C GLY A 37 14.96 16.22 -20.23
N THR A 38 14.45 17.40 -20.00
CA THR A 38 14.19 17.96 -18.67
C THR A 38 13.25 17.08 -17.85
N ASP A 39 12.22 16.53 -18.46
CA ASP A 39 11.25 15.65 -17.80
C ASP A 39 11.88 14.33 -17.34
N GLY A 40 12.77 13.75 -18.14
CA GLY A 40 13.51 12.56 -17.75
C GLY A 40 14.45 12.84 -16.58
N PHE A 41 15.08 13.99 -16.60
CA PHE A 41 15.99 14.40 -15.53
C PHE A 41 15.28 14.62 -14.21
N PHE A 42 14.14 15.33 -14.19
CA PHE A 42 13.39 15.63 -12.96
C PHE A 42 12.58 14.47 -12.40
N ARG A 43 12.65 13.28 -12.99
CA ARG A 43 11.94 12.07 -12.54
C ARG A 43 12.87 10.87 -12.35
N SER A 44 14.15 11.16 -12.13
CA SER A 44 15.23 10.18 -12.26
C SER A 44 15.53 9.39 -10.98
N GLN A 45 14.95 9.75 -9.85
CA GLN A 45 15.19 9.06 -8.57
C GLN A 45 13.90 8.40 -8.05
N GLY A 46 13.30 8.92 -7.03
CA GLY A 46 12.17 8.34 -6.36
C GLY A 46 10.82 8.58 -7.00
N VAL A 47 9.84 7.77 -6.60
CA VAL A 47 8.44 7.95 -6.97
C VAL A 47 7.51 7.60 -5.82
N ALA A 48 6.48 8.43 -5.59
CA ALA A 48 5.42 8.19 -4.62
C ALA A 48 4.04 8.47 -5.24
N SER A 49 2.95 8.10 -4.55
CA SER A 49 1.58 8.36 -5.02
C SER A 49 0.61 8.57 -3.87
N ASP A 50 -0.32 9.50 -4.06
CA ASP A 50 -1.52 9.69 -3.23
C ASP A 50 -2.75 8.93 -3.77
N GLY A 51 -2.59 8.17 -4.87
CA GLY A 51 -3.65 7.48 -5.59
C GLY A 51 -4.35 8.35 -6.66
N GLN A 52 -4.04 9.64 -6.74
CA GLN A 52 -4.54 10.59 -7.75
C GLN A 52 -3.43 11.24 -8.56
N SER A 53 -2.27 11.41 -7.94
CA SER A 53 -1.07 12.00 -8.52
C SER A 53 0.12 11.05 -8.37
N LEU A 54 1.15 11.27 -9.19
CA LEU A 54 2.50 10.77 -8.98
C LEU A 54 3.40 11.92 -8.55
N PHE A 55 4.24 11.64 -7.57
CA PHE A 55 5.29 12.54 -7.08
C PHE A 55 6.62 11.92 -7.46
N PHE A 56 7.51 12.70 -8.03
CA PHE A 56 8.84 12.28 -8.41
C PHE A 56 9.90 13.10 -7.67
N SER A 57 11.04 12.48 -7.39
CA SER A 57 12.24 13.16 -6.98
C SER A 57 13.36 13.03 -8.02
N TRP A 58 14.28 13.94 -7.96
CA TRP A 58 15.60 13.87 -8.53
C TRP A 58 16.57 14.51 -7.53
N ASN A 59 17.86 14.47 -7.78
CA ASN A 59 18.88 14.89 -6.81
C ASN A 59 18.58 16.19 -6.05
N LEU A 60 18.00 17.21 -6.72
CA LEU A 60 17.83 18.54 -6.12
C LEU A 60 16.37 19.01 -6.04
N GLY A 61 15.41 18.19 -6.44
CA GLY A 61 14.05 18.67 -6.57
C GLY A 61 12.94 17.63 -6.56
N LEU A 62 11.73 18.16 -6.59
CA LEU A 62 10.48 17.40 -6.58
C LEU A 62 9.57 17.85 -7.72
N SER A 63 8.76 16.94 -8.26
CA SER A 63 7.67 17.26 -9.19
C SER A 63 6.43 16.43 -8.89
N ARG A 64 5.24 16.98 -9.20
CA ARG A 64 3.95 16.31 -9.07
C ARG A 64 3.23 16.34 -10.40
N THR A 65 2.70 15.21 -10.85
CA THR A 65 1.98 15.07 -12.10
C THR A 65 0.62 14.42 -11.92
N GLU A 66 -0.25 14.58 -12.92
CA GLU A 66 -1.42 13.71 -13.02
C GLU A 66 -0.97 12.26 -13.21
N ILE A 67 -1.76 11.34 -12.66
CA ILE A 67 -1.42 9.91 -12.66
C ILE A 67 -1.78 9.23 -13.98
N ASP A 68 -2.79 9.75 -14.69
CA ASP A 68 -3.25 9.21 -15.99
C ASP A 68 -2.53 9.87 -17.16
N ASP A 69 -1.96 11.06 -16.95
CA ASP A 69 -1.17 11.79 -17.93
C ASP A 69 0.01 12.49 -17.22
N THR A 70 1.12 11.81 -17.17
CA THR A 70 2.33 12.34 -16.51
C THR A 70 2.97 13.52 -17.24
N SER A 71 2.48 13.91 -18.41
CA SER A 71 2.90 15.17 -19.08
C SER A 71 2.27 16.40 -18.44
N VAL A 72 1.17 16.23 -17.70
CA VAL A 72 0.49 17.31 -16.96
C VAL A 72 1.14 17.49 -15.60
N VAL A 73 1.97 18.53 -15.49
CA VAL A 73 2.61 18.91 -14.21
C VAL A 73 1.63 19.71 -13.38
N LEU A 74 1.35 19.25 -12.15
CA LEU A 74 0.45 19.89 -11.20
C LEU A 74 1.18 20.83 -10.24
N ALA A 75 2.41 20.50 -9.90
CA ALA A 75 3.32 21.32 -9.09
C ALA A 75 4.77 20.89 -9.36
N ASP A 76 5.69 21.81 -9.24
CA ASP A 76 7.12 21.55 -9.28
C ASP A 76 7.91 22.38 -8.27
N ASN A 77 9.00 21.81 -7.81
CA ASN A 77 10.05 22.46 -7.01
C ASN A 77 11.37 21.82 -7.43
N THR A 78 11.77 22.08 -8.68
CA THR A 78 12.83 21.32 -9.36
C THR A 78 14.24 21.75 -9.03
N THR A 79 14.44 22.93 -8.43
CA THR A 79 15.79 23.47 -8.17
C THR A 79 15.98 24.01 -6.76
N GLY A 80 14.94 24.04 -5.94
CA GLY A 80 14.96 24.65 -4.60
C GLY A 80 14.32 23.77 -3.53
N ALA A 81 14.23 22.47 -3.76
CA ALA A 81 13.59 21.59 -2.81
C ALA A 81 14.48 21.35 -1.58
N ILE A 82 15.79 21.21 -1.74
CA ILE A 82 16.70 21.10 -0.59
C ILE A 82 16.70 22.45 0.17
N PRO A 83 16.38 22.47 1.48
CA PRO A 83 16.47 23.68 2.30
C PRO A 83 17.83 24.34 2.18
N ALA A 84 17.86 25.69 2.10
CA ALA A 84 19.06 26.44 1.79
C ALA A 84 20.25 26.15 2.72
N ASP A 85 19.99 26.02 4.01
CA ASP A 85 21.04 25.71 5.01
C ASP A 85 21.59 24.27 4.84
N LEU A 86 20.79 23.33 4.38
CA LEU A 86 21.28 21.99 4.03
C LEU A 86 22.08 22.02 2.72
N ALA A 87 21.62 22.77 1.72
CA ALA A 87 22.38 22.95 0.48
C ALA A 87 23.73 23.62 0.73
N GLU A 88 23.81 24.61 1.62
CA GLU A 88 25.06 25.26 2.07
C GLU A 88 25.99 24.27 2.80
N SER A 89 25.44 23.21 3.40
CA SER A 89 26.17 22.11 4.05
C SER A 89 26.43 20.92 3.13
N ASN A 90 26.44 21.13 1.79
CA ASN A 90 26.69 20.11 0.76
C ASN A 90 25.63 19.02 0.61
N HIS A 91 24.44 19.15 1.20
CA HIS A 91 23.36 18.21 0.89
C HIS A 91 22.94 18.42 -0.56
N ASN A 92 23.01 17.35 -1.35
CA ASN A 92 22.95 17.43 -2.81
C ASN A 92 22.17 16.29 -3.45
N HIS A 93 21.53 15.45 -2.64
CA HIS A 93 20.81 14.28 -3.14
C HIS A 93 19.51 14.03 -2.36
N ILE A 94 18.39 14.02 -3.10
CA ILE A 94 17.09 13.58 -2.61
C ILE A 94 16.86 12.17 -3.20
N GLY A 95 16.77 11.17 -2.34
CA GLY A 95 16.52 9.77 -2.74
C GLY A 95 15.05 9.44 -2.98
N ASP A 96 14.64 8.16 -2.78
CA ASP A 96 13.25 7.74 -3.00
C ASP A 96 12.34 8.24 -1.87
N ILE A 97 11.34 9.01 -2.28
CA ILE A 97 10.35 9.70 -1.44
C ILE A 97 9.13 8.83 -1.16
N ASP A 98 8.39 9.11 -0.07
CA ASP A 98 7.07 8.50 0.15
C ASP A 98 6.01 9.53 0.54
N TYR A 99 4.74 9.15 0.41
CA TYR A 99 3.58 10.01 0.67
C TYR A 99 2.74 9.48 1.84
N ALA A 100 2.36 10.38 2.75
CA ALA A 100 1.36 10.10 3.78
C ALA A 100 0.60 11.37 4.19
N TRP A 101 -0.72 11.30 4.27
CA TRP A 101 -1.61 12.34 4.84
C TRP A 101 -1.40 13.77 4.31
N GLY A 102 -1.07 13.93 3.04
CA GLY A 102 -0.82 15.24 2.43
C GLY A 102 0.63 15.72 2.54
N TRP A 103 1.54 14.86 3.00
CA TRP A 103 2.96 15.16 3.15
C TRP A 103 3.81 14.23 2.30
N ILE A 104 4.90 14.77 1.75
CA ILE A 104 5.99 14.01 1.14
C ILE A 104 7.12 13.92 2.17
N TYR A 105 7.59 12.72 2.39
CA TYR A 105 8.76 12.39 3.21
C TYR A 105 9.93 12.16 2.28
N ALA A 106 10.92 13.03 2.33
CA ALA A 106 12.07 12.98 1.43
C ALA A 106 13.36 12.78 2.22
N PRO A 107 14.11 11.69 1.94
CA PRO A 107 15.45 11.54 2.46
C PRO A 107 16.39 12.48 1.73
N ILE A 108 17.28 13.14 2.45
CA ILE A 108 18.29 14.06 1.90
C ILE A 108 19.66 13.72 2.45
N GLU A 109 20.61 13.61 1.54
CA GLU A 109 21.97 13.16 1.82
C GLU A 109 23.01 14.22 1.41
N ASP A 110 24.13 14.21 2.12
CA ASP A 110 25.36 14.96 1.84
C ASP A 110 26.41 14.05 1.17
N GLY A 111 26.06 13.43 0.05
CA GLY A 111 27.00 12.56 -0.67
C GLY A 111 28.21 13.33 -1.24
N PRO A 112 29.42 12.76 -1.11
CA PRO A 112 29.75 11.39 -0.72
C PRO A 112 30.08 11.19 0.79
N GLU A 113 29.97 12.20 1.63
CA GLU A 113 30.36 12.15 3.05
C GLU A 113 29.37 11.34 3.89
N TYR A 114 28.08 11.41 3.58
CA TYR A 114 26.95 10.75 4.28
C TYR A 114 26.98 10.96 5.81
N ALA A 115 27.42 12.14 6.24
CA ALA A 115 27.61 12.48 7.64
C ALA A 115 26.31 12.91 8.33
N GLU A 116 25.39 13.53 7.59
CA GLU A 116 24.15 14.09 8.10
C GLU A 116 22.92 13.62 7.29
N PRO A 117 22.45 12.37 7.48
CA PRO A 117 21.25 11.87 6.79
C PRO A 117 19.98 12.52 7.34
N TRP A 118 19.29 13.31 6.55
CA TRP A 118 18.06 14.00 6.93
C TRP A 118 16.81 13.36 6.31
N VAL A 119 15.68 13.51 6.99
CA VAL A 119 14.34 13.38 6.39
C VAL A 119 13.66 14.75 6.47
N VAL A 120 13.32 15.32 5.32
CA VAL A 120 12.62 16.60 5.21
C VAL A 120 11.18 16.37 4.78
N ILE A 121 10.24 17.10 5.39
CA ILE A 121 8.82 16.99 5.13
C ILE A 121 8.37 18.12 4.23
N TYR A 122 7.70 17.77 3.12
CA TYR A 122 7.15 18.72 2.15
C TYR A 122 5.63 18.66 2.16
N ASP A 123 5.01 19.78 1.90
CA ASP A 123 3.59 19.83 1.55
C ASP A 123 3.37 19.20 0.18
N ALA A 124 2.50 18.21 0.08
CA ALA A 124 2.31 17.44 -1.14
C ALA A 124 1.57 18.21 -2.25
N GLU A 125 0.89 19.33 -1.92
CA GLU A 125 0.21 20.15 -2.91
C GLU A 125 1.16 21.14 -3.57
N THR A 126 2.03 21.76 -2.77
CA THR A 126 2.93 22.84 -3.20
C THR A 126 4.38 22.39 -3.41
N LEU A 127 4.76 21.22 -2.91
CA LEU A 127 6.13 20.69 -2.88
C LEU A 127 7.14 21.61 -2.17
N GLN A 128 6.66 22.49 -1.29
CA GLN A 128 7.50 23.34 -0.49
C GLN A 128 7.83 22.68 0.85
N PRO A 129 9.05 22.85 1.39
CA PRO A 129 9.40 22.32 2.70
C PRO A 129 8.52 22.97 3.78
N THR A 130 7.99 22.15 4.68
CA THR A 130 7.11 22.60 5.78
C THR A 130 7.87 23.26 6.94
N GLY A 131 9.19 23.16 6.93
CA GLY A 131 10.07 23.47 8.06
C GLY A 131 10.26 22.29 9.03
N GLN A 132 9.50 21.22 8.90
CA GLN A 132 9.72 19.98 9.66
C GLN A 132 10.81 19.15 9.00
N ARG A 133 11.80 18.76 9.76
CA ARG A 133 12.87 17.88 9.31
C ARG A 133 13.51 17.16 10.49
N TYR A 134 14.13 16.01 10.22
CA TYR A 134 14.67 15.13 11.23
C TYR A 134 16.03 14.59 10.79
N LEU A 135 17.06 14.81 11.63
CA LEU A 135 18.36 14.20 11.45
C LEU A 135 18.32 12.76 11.95
N LEU A 136 18.62 11.82 11.08
CA LEU A 136 18.75 10.41 11.46
C LEU A 136 20.12 10.15 12.10
N PRO A 137 20.24 9.11 12.96
CA PRO A 137 21.51 8.82 13.63
C PRO A 137 22.56 8.33 12.63
N ALA A 138 23.55 9.15 12.27
CA ALA A 138 24.66 8.76 11.39
C ALA A 138 25.48 7.57 11.90
N SER A 139 25.38 7.23 13.18
CA SER A 139 26.02 6.02 13.74
C SER A 139 25.40 4.70 13.24
N ILE A 140 24.20 4.76 12.64
CA ILE A 140 23.49 3.61 12.07
C ILE A 140 23.15 3.80 10.60
N GLN A 141 22.95 5.04 10.11
CA GLN A 141 22.81 5.41 8.69
C GLN A 141 24.19 5.91 8.19
N ARG A 142 25.20 5.02 8.19
CA ARG A 142 26.60 5.40 7.99
C ARG A 142 26.98 5.67 6.54
N ASP A 143 26.21 5.18 5.60
CA ASP A 143 26.37 5.40 4.17
C ASP A 143 25.10 5.92 3.52
N GLY A 144 24.44 6.85 4.22
CA GLY A 144 23.30 7.61 3.74
C GLY A 144 21.93 7.06 4.10
N VAL A 145 20.92 7.71 3.53
CA VAL A 145 19.50 7.39 3.67
C VAL A 145 18.84 7.40 2.28
N PRO A 146 19.12 6.40 1.44
CA PRO A 146 18.75 6.42 0.03
C PRO A 146 17.22 6.45 -0.20
N TRP A 147 16.44 6.04 0.78
CA TRP A 147 14.99 6.02 0.69
C TRP A 147 14.31 6.08 2.05
N ILE A 148 13.05 6.50 2.04
CA ILE A 148 12.11 6.42 3.17
C ILE A 148 10.83 5.73 2.70
N ALA A 149 10.33 4.77 3.47
CA ALA A 149 9.02 4.16 3.28
C ALA A 149 8.13 4.38 4.52
N VAL A 150 6.89 4.83 4.31
CA VAL A 150 5.96 5.19 5.38
C VAL A 150 4.87 4.14 5.54
N ASP A 151 4.74 3.56 6.73
CA ASP A 151 3.60 2.74 7.12
C ASP A 151 2.63 3.57 7.96
N GLN A 152 1.65 4.17 7.29
CA GLN A 152 0.61 4.98 7.93
C GLN A 152 -0.21 4.17 8.94
N ALA A 153 -0.41 2.88 8.69
CA ALA A 153 -1.24 2.03 9.54
C ALA A 153 -0.57 1.72 10.88
N ARG A 154 0.76 1.62 10.88
CA ARG A 154 1.56 1.38 12.08
C ARG A 154 2.14 2.66 12.69
N GLY A 155 2.10 3.78 11.99
CA GLY A 155 2.70 5.05 12.43
C GLY A 155 4.23 4.99 12.50
N VAL A 156 4.85 4.29 11.55
CA VAL A 156 6.31 4.12 11.49
C VAL A 156 6.84 4.45 10.09
N ALA A 157 8.13 4.74 10.01
CA ALA A 157 8.89 4.85 8.79
C ALA A 157 10.03 3.82 8.78
N TYR A 158 10.42 3.39 7.59
CA TYR A 158 11.51 2.44 7.37
C TYR A 158 12.58 3.06 6.49
N SER A 159 13.83 2.69 6.74
CA SER A 159 14.98 2.96 5.88
C SER A 159 16.07 1.90 6.07
N MET A 160 17.06 1.92 5.20
CA MET A 160 18.27 1.11 5.28
C MET A 160 19.46 1.98 4.86
N GLU A 161 20.66 1.50 5.13
CA GLU A 161 21.91 2.01 4.52
C GLU A 161 21.98 1.58 3.04
N TRP A 162 22.86 2.20 2.27
CA TRP A 162 23.06 1.92 0.84
C TRP A 162 23.77 0.58 0.60
N ASN A 163 24.93 0.37 1.26
CA ASN A 163 25.73 -0.83 1.10
C ASN A 163 25.67 -1.71 2.33
N ASP A 164 25.96 -3.00 2.13
CA ASP A 164 26.23 -4.04 3.14
C ASP A 164 25.29 -4.00 4.34
N THR A 165 24.03 -3.90 4.11
CA THR A 165 23.09 -3.85 5.21
C THR A 165 22.30 -5.15 5.36
N GLY A 166 22.53 -5.84 6.45
CA GLY A 166 21.67 -6.90 6.96
C GLY A 166 20.61 -6.36 7.94
N LYS A 167 20.28 -5.05 7.88
CA LYS A 167 19.42 -4.39 8.87
C LYS A 167 18.41 -3.46 8.22
N LEU A 168 17.18 -3.52 8.68
CA LEU A 168 16.13 -2.55 8.41
C LEU A 168 15.91 -1.70 9.67
N PHE A 169 15.94 -0.40 9.54
CA PHE A 169 15.69 0.54 10.62
C PHE A 169 14.23 0.95 10.64
N VAL A 170 13.65 0.99 11.83
CA VAL A 170 12.24 1.35 12.06
C VAL A 170 12.19 2.59 12.93
N TYR A 171 11.66 3.67 12.40
CA TYR A 171 11.54 4.96 13.06
C TYR A 171 10.09 5.27 13.42
N ASN A 172 9.90 6.01 14.48
CA ASN A 172 8.61 6.61 14.79
C ASN A 172 8.28 7.71 13.78
N LEU A 173 7.15 7.61 13.10
CA LEU A 173 6.78 8.54 12.03
C LEU A 173 6.56 9.99 12.51
N SER A 174 6.27 10.20 13.80
CA SER A 174 5.99 11.54 14.32
C SER A 174 7.24 12.36 14.69
N ASN A 175 8.37 11.71 14.96
CA ASN A 175 9.59 12.37 15.43
C ASN A 175 10.89 11.76 14.90
N PHE A 176 10.80 10.71 14.10
CA PHE A 176 11.91 9.96 13.53
C PHE A 176 12.94 9.41 14.55
N GLU A 177 12.52 9.22 15.80
CA GLU A 177 13.30 8.43 16.76
C GLU A 177 13.37 6.96 16.33
N LEU A 178 14.55 6.36 16.41
CA LEU A 178 14.74 4.94 16.14
C LEU A 178 13.99 4.10 17.19
N LEU A 179 13.03 3.33 16.75
CA LEU A 179 12.26 2.42 17.60
C LEU A 179 12.94 1.06 17.75
N ARG A 180 13.41 0.51 16.65
CA ARG A 180 14.08 -0.79 16.59
C ARG A 180 14.85 -1.00 15.30
N THR A 181 15.73 -1.98 15.34
CA THR A 181 16.42 -2.51 14.17
C THR A 181 15.97 -3.95 13.94
N VAL A 182 15.68 -4.30 12.69
CA VAL A 182 15.28 -5.65 12.28
C VAL A 182 16.45 -6.27 11.53
N THR A 183 16.96 -7.41 12.01
CA THR A 183 18.00 -8.16 11.28
C THR A 183 17.35 -8.90 10.11
N LEU A 184 17.92 -8.71 8.92
CA LEU A 184 17.42 -9.37 7.72
C LEU A 184 17.88 -10.83 7.63
N SER A 185 17.06 -11.69 7.03
CA SER A 185 17.40 -13.12 6.82
C SER A 185 18.56 -13.32 5.85
N GLN A 186 18.82 -12.33 5.01
CA GLN A 186 19.98 -12.22 4.12
C GLN A 186 20.22 -10.75 3.78
N PRO A 187 21.45 -10.33 3.46
CA PRO A 187 21.76 -8.96 3.05
C PRO A 187 20.93 -8.54 1.81
N ALA A 188 20.45 -7.30 1.83
CA ALA A 188 19.76 -6.68 0.72
C ALA A 188 20.40 -5.31 0.39
N PRO A 189 21.63 -5.30 -0.14
CA PRO A 189 22.35 -4.06 -0.45
C PRO A 189 21.75 -3.36 -1.66
N ARG A 190 22.02 -2.05 -1.76
CA ARG A 190 21.69 -1.21 -2.92
C ARG A 190 20.20 -1.18 -3.22
N ILE A 191 19.38 -1.00 -2.16
CA ILE A 191 17.97 -0.69 -2.31
C ILE A 191 17.84 0.80 -2.65
N GLN A 192 17.34 1.08 -3.84
CA GLN A 192 17.13 2.43 -4.36
C GLN A 192 15.81 3.05 -3.92
N GLY A 193 14.83 2.22 -3.55
CA GLY A 193 13.54 2.70 -3.08
C GLY A 193 12.70 1.58 -2.50
N ALA A 194 11.75 1.93 -1.62
CA ALA A 194 10.87 0.95 -1.01
C ALA A 194 9.51 1.54 -0.60
N LYS A 195 8.47 0.69 -0.64
CA LYS A 195 7.10 1.05 -0.21
C LYS A 195 6.40 -0.10 0.49
N ILE A 196 5.52 0.22 1.42
CA ILE A 196 4.66 -0.76 2.10
C ILE A 196 3.45 -1.13 1.23
N TYR A 197 3.28 -2.43 0.97
CA TYR A 197 2.11 -2.99 0.33
C TYR A 197 1.68 -4.29 1.01
N LYS A 198 0.41 -4.35 1.46
CA LYS A 198 -0.19 -5.50 2.18
C LYS A 198 0.62 -6.00 3.39
N GLY A 199 1.40 -5.12 4.02
CA GLY A 199 2.14 -5.40 5.25
C GLY A 199 3.60 -5.76 5.06
N ASP A 200 4.05 -6.02 3.84
CA ASP A 200 5.45 -6.21 3.48
C ASP A 200 6.03 -4.95 2.82
N LEU A 201 7.32 -4.75 2.97
CA LEU A 201 8.09 -3.71 2.31
C LEU A 201 8.58 -4.24 0.97
N TYR A 202 8.07 -3.70 -0.13
CA TYR A 202 8.56 -3.99 -1.47
C TYR A 202 9.68 -3.02 -1.79
N ALA A 203 10.81 -3.55 -2.20
CA ALA A 203 12.03 -2.79 -2.37
C ALA A 203 12.64 -2.99 -3.76
N SER A 204 12.99 -1.87 -4.38
CA SER A 204 13.69 -1.75 -5.65
C SER A 204 15.18 -1.93 -5.42
N ARG A 205 15.73 -3.03 -5.88
CA ARG A 205 17.14 -3.35 -5.72
C ARG A 205 17.90 -3.15 -7.03
N ASP A 206 19.00 -2.42 -6.97
CA ASP A 206 19.98 -2.31 -8.03
C ASP A 206 21.34 -2.79 -7.55
N ASN A 207 21.70 -4.01 -7.86
CA ASN A 207 23.00 -4.58 -7.53
C ASN A 207 23.81 -4.87 -8.81
N GLY A 208 24.00 -3.85 -9.61
CA GLY A 208 24.66 -3.96 -10.91
C GLY A 208 23.78 -4.67 -11.94
N SER A 209 24.18 -5.88 -12.38
CA SER A 209 23.37 -6.67 -13.32
C SER A 209 22.07 -7.24 -12.71
N GLU A 210 21.97 -7.30 -11.39
CA GLU A 210 20.77 -7.73 -10.67
C GLU A 210 19.83 -6.55 -10.37
N LYS A 211 18.86 -6.29 -11.23
CA LYS A 211 17.83 -5.27 -11.03
C LYS A 211 16.50 -5.94 -10.71
N SER A 212 16.18 -6.03 -9.43
CA SER A 212 15.04 -6.85 -8.96
C SER A 212 14.10 -6.10 -8.03
N ILE A 213 12.91 -6.66 -7.83
CA ILE A 213 12.04 -6.33 -6.71
C ILE A 213 12.16 -7.44 -5.68
N VAL A 214 12.43 -7.07 -4.45
CA VAL A 214 12.42 -7.95 -3.29
C VAL A 214 11.32 -7.52 -2.32
N ALA A 215 10.78 -8.46 -1.56
CA ALA A 215 9.92 -8.16 -0.42
C ALA A 215 10.68 -8.38 0.88
N ILE A 216 10.56 -7.46 1.82
CA ILE A 216 11.11 -7.56 3.17
C ILE A 216 9.95 -7.54 4.15
N ASN A 217 9.81 -8.60 4.95
CA ASN A 217 8.83 -8.58 6.03
C ASN A 217 9.39 -7.71 7.17
N PRO A 218 8.74 -6.60 7.54
CA PRO A 218 9.31 -5.65 8.50
C PRO A 218 9.26 -6.12 9.95
N GLU A 219 8.55 -7.22 10.24
CA GLU A 219 8.50 -7.81 11.58
C GLU A 219 9.54 -8.91 11.76
N THR A 220 9.76 -9.74 10.74
CA THR A 220 10.65 -10.91 10.83
C THR A 220 12.01 -10.69 10.16
N GLY A 221 12.16 -9.67 9.33
CA GLY A 221 13.35 -9.46 8.51
C GLY A 221 13.48 -10.44 7.35
N THR A 222 12.46 -11.24 7.05
CA THR A 222 12.50 -12.19 5.94
C THR A 222 12.59 -11.44 4.62
N VAL A 223 13.63 -11.72 3.83
CA VAL A 223 13.84 -11.18 2.49
C VAL A 223 13.44 -12.24 1.46
N THR A 224 12.56 -11.88 0.53
CA THR A 224 12.08 -12.75 -0.54
C THR A 224 12.30 -12.06 -1.88
N HIS A 225 13.04 -12.68 -2.79
CA HIS A 225 13.12 -12.25 -4.19
C HIS A 225 11.77 -12.47 -4.85
N LEU A 226 11.23 -11.45 -5.54
CA LEU A 226 9.94 -11.55 -6.20
C LEU A 226 10.11 -11.73 -7.71
N PHE A 227 10.81 -10.82 -8.37
CA PHE A 227 11.07 -10.90 -9.80
C PHE A 227 12.18 -9.94 -10.24
N ASP A 228 12.79 -10.24 -11.39
CA ASP A 228 13.76 -9.39 -12.05
C ASP A 228 13.09 -8.40 -12.97
N ARG A 229 13.58 -7.15 -12.99
CA ARG A 229 12.97 -6.08 -13.76
C ARG A 229 13.47 -5.96 -15.20
N ASN A 230 14.31 -6.80 -15.68
CA ASN A 230 14.81 -6.85 -17.07
C ASN A 230 15.23 -5.47 -17.63
N PHE A 231 15.76 -4.58 -16.81
CA PHE A 231 16.47 -3.39 -17.28
C PHE A 231 17.78 -3.81 -17.95
N GLY A 232 18.20 -3.09 -18.97
CA GLY A 232 19.54 -3.28 -19.53
C GLY A 232 20.63 -2.91 -18.50
N ASP A 233 21.86 -3.36 -18.76
CA ASP A 233 23.02 -3.03 -17.92
C ASP A 233 23.31 -1.52 -17.91
N ASP A 234 22.82 -0.79 -18.92
CA ASP A 234 22.92 0.66 -19.06
C ASP A 234 21.84 1.44 -18.30
N TYR A 235 21.06 0.76 -17.42
CA TYR A 235 20.09 1.41 -16.55
C TYR A 235 20.51 1.28 -15.08
N GLU A 236 20.21 2.30 -14.29
CA GLU A 236 20.10 2.25 -12.85
C GLU A 236 18.64 2.14 -12.48
N ALA A 237 18.30 1.17 -11.65
CA ALA A 237 16.94 0.92 -11.26
C ALA A 237 16.63 1.67 -9.97
N GLU A 238 15.69 2.60 -10.02
CA GLU A 238 15.40 3.60 -9.00
C GLU A 238 14.16 3.28 -8.16
N GLY A 239 13.44 4.28 -7.71
CA GLY A 239 12.30 4.21 -6.82
C GLY A 239 11.11 3.38 -7.31
N ILE A 240 10.20 3.08 -6.40
CA ILE A 240 8.91 2.44 -6.68
C ILE A 240 7.77 3.12 -5.96
N ALA A 241 6.54 2.99 -6.48
CA ALA A 241 5.31 3.39 -5.79
C ALA A 241 4.17 2.43 -6.05
N PHE A 242 3.19 2.42 -5.13
CA PHE A 242 1.92 1.73 -5.33
C PHE A 242 0.80 2.72 -5.57
N VAL A 243 0.15 2.58 -6.72
CA VAL A 243 -1.04 3.34 -7.09
C VAL A 243 -2.26 2.47 -6.85
N ARG A 244 -3.09 2.84 -5.87
CA ARG A 244 -4.30 2.09 -5.51
C ARG A 244 -5.54 2.77 -6.06
N ARG A 245 -6.24 2.09 -6.99
CA ARG A 245 -7.48 2.57 -7.61
C ARG A 245 -8.55 1.47 -7.61
N SER A 246 -9.77 1.85 -7.95
CA SER A 246 -10.85 0.86 -8.17
C SER A 246 -10.57 -0.06 -9.38
N SER A 247 -9.71 0.38 -10.29
CA SER A 247 -9.20 -0.41 -11.43
C SER A 247 -8.03 -1.33 -11.06
N GLY A 248 -7.76 -1.52 -9.79
CA GLY A 248 -6.70 -2.37 -9.25
C GLY A 248 -5.50 -1.59 -8.72
N THR A 249 -4.57 -2.35 -8.13
CA THR A 249 -3.29 -1.81 -7.69
C THR A 249 -2.26 -1.94 -8.80
N MET A 250 -1.62 -0.81 -9.11
CA MET A 250 -0.43 -0.77 -9.95
C MET A 250 0.80 -0.57 -9.07
N MET A 251 1.89 -1.24 -9.39
CA MET A 251 3.22 -0.87 -8.94
C MET A 251 3.89 -0.14 -10.10
N VAL A 252 4.40 1.06 -9.86
CA VAL A 252 5.22 1.81 -10.79
C VAL A 252 6.66 1.78 -10.31
N ALA A 253 7.62 1.65 -11.21
CA ALA A 253 9.03 1.60 -10.90
C ALA A 253 9.81 2.43 -11.91
N THR A 254 10.68 3.29 -11.43
CA THR A 254 11.53 4.14 -12.26
C THR A 254 12.88 3.50 -12.49
N GLY A 255 13.54 3.92 -13.56
CA GLY A 255 14.92 3.60 -13.87
C GLY A 255 15.51 4.66 -14.78
N ILE A 256 16.72 5.12 -14.46
CA ILE A 256 17.46 6.09 -15.26
C ILE A 256 18.46 5.37 -16.16
N ARG A 257 18.63 5.85 -17.38
CA ARG A 257 19.67 5.32 -18.27
C ARG A 257 21.00 5.98 -17.98
N GLU A 258 21.97 5.19 -17.57
CA GLU A 258 23.33 5.63 -17.31
C GLU A 258 23.97 6.27 -18.58
N GLY A 259 24.66 7.37 -18.39
CA GLY A 259 25.31 8.10 -19.48
C GLY A 259 24.38 8.82 -20.47
N ALA A 260 23.07 8.67 -20.33
CA ALA A 260 22.07 9.41 -21.11
C ALA A 260 21.28 10.32 -20.17
N HIS A 261 21.91 11.39 -19.70
CA HIS A 261 21.28 12.36 -18.82
C HIS A 261 19.94 12.82 -19.36
N GLY A 262 18.89 12.77 -18.54
CA GLY A 262 17.54 13.13 -18.94
C GLY A 262 16.77 12.02 -19.66
N TYR A 263 17.14 10.76 -19.50
CA TYR A 263 16.37 9.63 -19.99
C TYR A 263 15.95 8.73 -18.82
N THR A 264 14.66 8.77 -18.48
CA THR A 264 14.06 7.96 -17.42
C THR A 264 12.93 7.13 -17.97
N GLU A 265 12.83 5.89 -17.56
CA GLU A 265 11.74 4.98 -17.88
C GLU A 265 10.95 4.65 -16.61
N MET A 266 9.64 4.81 -16.66
CA MET A 266 8.71 4.34 -15.64
C MET A 266 8.00 3.10 -16.15
N ARG A 267 8.15 1.98 -15.47
CA ARG A 267 7.48 0.72 -15.77
C ARG A 267 6.28 0.52 -14.87
N ILE A 268 5.21 -0.02 -15.44
CA ILE A 268 3.94 -0.25 -14.77
C ILE A 268 3.70 -1.74 -14.70
N TYR A 269 3.47 -2.23 -13.49
CA TYR A 269 3.21 -3.65 -13.21
C TYR A 269 1.84 -3.82 -12.59
N ARG A 270 1.15 -4.91 -12.95
CA ARG A 270 -0.14 -5.32 -12.36
C ARG A 270 -0.07 -6.77 -11.90
N ILE A 271 -0.84 -7.12 -10.89
CA ILE A 271 -0.89 -8.49 -10.35
C ILE A 271 -1.50 -9.41 -11.42
N GLY A 272 -0.75 -10.43 -11.85
CA GLY A 272 -1.14 -11.35 -12.91
C GLY A 272 -1.37 -10.70 -14.28
N GLY A 273 -1.01 -9.42 -14.47
CA GLY A 273 -1.37 -8.65 -15.67
C GLY A 273 -2.86 -8.34 -15.78
N ASP A 274 -3.62 -8.55 -14.69
CA ASP A 274 -5.08 -8.44 -14.70
C ASP A 274 -5.56 -6.99 -14.76
N MET A 275 -6.52 -6.74 -15.64
CA MET A 275 -7.23 -5.46 -15.82
C MET A 275 -8.74 -5.65 -15.86
N THR A 276 -9.24 -6.85 -15.58
CA THR A 276 -10.64 -7.21 -15.72
C THR A 276 -11.36 -7.17 -14.37
N ALA A 277 -12.43 -6.40 -14.29
CA ALA A 277 -13.19 -6.30 -13.04
C ALA A 277 -13.99 -7.58 -12.78
N PRO A 278 -13.98 -8.11 -11.53
CA PRO A 278 -14.73 -9.31 -11.19
C PRO A 278 -16.24 -9.09 -11.29
N VAL A 279 -16.96 -10.12 -11.74
CA VAL A 279 -18.41 -10.06 -11.95
C VAL A 279 -19.13 -10.98 -10.95
N LEU A 280 -20.08 -10.44 -10.20
CA LEU A 280 -21.05 -11.22 -9.45
C LEU A 280 -22.29 -11.50 -10.31
N SER A 281 -22.50 -12.76 -10.65
CA SER A 281 -23.67 -13.19 -11.42
C SER A 281 -24.81 -13.61 -10.52
N ARG A 282 -26.03 -13.15 -10.86
CA ARG A 282 -27.30 -13.51 -10.19
C ARG A 282 -27.29 -13.48 -8.66
N PRO A 283 -26.73 -12.44 -8.02
CA PRO A 283 -26.68 -12.37 -6.56
C PRO A 283 -28.10 -12.24 -6.00
N ARG A 284 -28.46 -13.09 -5.06
CA ARG A 284 -29.78 -13.14 -4.44
C ARG A 284 -29.76 -13.81 -3.07
N PHE A 285 -30.78 -13.58 -2.27
CA PHE A 285 -31.01 -14.41 -1.09
C PHE A 285 -31.77 -15.69 -1.45
N GLY A 286 -31.40 -16.83 -0.84
CA GLY A 286 -32.12 -18.07 -0.97
C GLY A 286 -33.58 -17.98 -0.46
N LYS A 287 -33.83 -17.08 0.51
CA LYS A 287 -35.17 -16.69 0.97
C LYS A 287 -35.19 -15.16 1.15
N ALA A 288 -36.17 -14.50 0.51
CA ALA A 288 -36.35 -13.05 0.63
C ALA A 288 -36.81 -12.58 2.03
N LYS A 289 -37.19 -13.53 2.92
CA LYS A 289 -37.73 -13.30 4.26
C LYS A 289 -37.05 -14.27 5.25
N VAL A 290 -36.47 -13.73 6.32
CA VAL A 290 -35.80 -14.51 7.38
C VAL A 290 -36.26 -14.07 8.77
N ARG A 291 -36.18 -14.96 9.77
CA ARG A 291 -36.39 -14.59 11.17
C ARG A 291 -35.14 -13.94 11.74
N ARG A 292 -35.31 -12.94 12.60
CA ARG A 292 -34.19 -12.35 13.34
C ARG A 292 -33.44 -13.44 14.12
N GLY A 293 -32.11 -13.43 14.06
CA GLY A 293 -31.25 -14.43 14.69
C GLY A 293 -30.93 -15.64 13.80
N THR A 294 -31.68 -15.87 12.70
CA THR A 294 -31.32 -16.90 11.72
C THR A 294 -30.33 -16.35 10.69
N LYS A 295 -29.57 -17.23 10.04
CA LYS A 295 -28.67 -16.81 8.96
C LYS A 295 -29.45 -16.55 7.66
N ALA A 296 -29.16 -15.44 6.97
CA ALA A 296 -29.60 -15.21 5.60
C ALA A 296 -28.61 -15.88 4.65
N ILE A 297 -29.11 -16.72 3.73
CA ILE A 297 -28.25 -17.40 2.76
C ILE A 297 -28.15 -16.52 1.51
N LEU A 298 -26.95 -15.99 1.25
CA LEU A 298 -26.57 -15.35 0.00
C LEU A 298 -26.19 -16.43 -1.02
N LEU A 299 -26.72 -16.32 -2.21
CA LEU A 299 -26.36 -17.14 -3.39
C LEU A 299 -25.86 -16.18 -4.46
N ALA A 300 -24.69 -16.43 -5.00
CA ALA A 300 -24.10 -15.66 -6.10
C ALA A 300 -23.09 -16.51 -6.88
N GLY A 301 -22.99 -16.28 -8.18
CA GLY A 301 -21.81 -16.71 -8.93
C GLY A 301 -20.75 -15.64 -8.90
N ALA A 302 -19.47 -16.02 -8.94
CA ALA A 302 -18.34 -15.12 -9.15
C ALA A 302 -17.55 -15.58 -10.38
N SER A 303 -17.11 -14.65 -11.22
CA SER A 303 -16.31 -14.95 -12.42
C SER A 303 -14.91 -15.49 -12.08
N GLU A 304 -14.45 -15.22 -10.85
CA GLU A 304 -13.14 -15.53 -10.31
C GLU A 304 -13.19 -15.50 -8.78
N PRO A 305 -12.14 -15.94 -8.06
CA PRO A 305 -12.04 -15.79 -6.62
C PRO A 305 -12.06 -14.31 -6.20
N VAL A 306 -12.95 -13.94 -5.28
CA VAL A 306 -13.09 -12.55 -4.81
C VAL A 306 -13.25 -12.47 -3.30
N THR A 307 -12.73 -11.40 -2.72
CA THR A 307 -13.09 -10.94 -1.39
C THR A 307 -14.23 -9.94 -1.52
N ALA A 308 -15.46 -10.34 -1.20
CA ALA A 308 -16.58 -9.42 -1.29
C ALA A 308 -16.81 -8.68 0.03
N THR A 309 -16.76 -7.35 -0.02
CA THR A 309 -17.14 -6.51 1.11
C THR A 309 -18.64 -6.32 1.13
N TYR A 310 -19.28 -6.58 2.28
CA TYR A 310 -20.71 -6.33 2.43
C TYR A 310 -21.05 -5.43 3.60
N ARG A 311 -22.13 -4.66 3.44
CA ARG A 311 -22.72 -3.82 4.49
C ARG A 311 -24.24 -3.95 4.47
N TRP A 312 -24.84 -4.03 5.65
CA TRP A 312 -26.27 -3.90 5.80
C TRP A 312 -26.69 -2.44 5.75
N ALA A 313 -27.81 -2.16 5.07
CA ALA A 313 -28.43 -0.84 5.05
C ALA A 313 -29.92 -0.98 5.33
N ARG A 314 -30.47 -0.17 6.23
CA ARG A 314 -31.87 -0.17 6.56
C ARG A 314 -32.65 0.73 5.59
N CYS A 315 -33.79 0.26 5.10
CA CYS A 315 -34.72 1.11 4.37
C CYS A 315 -35.33 2.15 5.31
N ILE A 316 -35.31 3.40 4.87
CA ILE A 316 -35.95 4.53 5.53
C ILE A 316 -37.13 4.93 4.63
N GLY A 317 -38.32 5.06 5.20
CA GLY A 317 -39.53 5.48 4.48
C GLY A 317 -40.72 4.55 4.67
N PRO A 318 -41.89 4.87 4.05
CA PRO A 318 -43.11 4.11 4.19
C PRO A 318 -42.97 2.68 3.69
N ARG A 319 -43.51 1.70 4.42
CA ARG A 319 -43.43 0.25 4.07
C ARG A 319 -44.13 -0.10 2.76
N SER A 320 -44.96 0.76 2.24
CA SER A 320 -45.74 0.59 1.01
C SER A 320 -45.02 1.03 -0.27
N LYS A 321 -43.85 1.68 -0.17
CA LYS A 321 -43.10 2.18 -1.33
C LYS A 321 -41.79 1.39 -1.53
N PRO A 322 -41.24 1.32 -2.76
CA PRO A 322 -39.91 0.79 -3.01
C PRO A 322 -38.89 1.46 -2.10
N CYS A 323 -37.91 0.68 -1.65
CA CYS A 323 -36.83 1.18 -0.78
C CYS A 323 -35.88 2.12 -1.56
N LEU A 324 -36.24 3.38 -1.66
CA LEU A 324 -35.44 4.40 -2.36
C LEU A 324 -34.36 5.01 -1.45
N GLN A 325 -34.68 5.16 -0.16
CA GLN A 325 -33.73 5.71 0.82
C GLN A 325 -33.21 4.64 1.76
N ILE A 326 -31.91 4.60 1.95
CA ILE A 326 -31.24 3.65 2.84
C ILE A 326 -30.34 4.38 3.83
N ARG A 327 -30.21 3.82 5.03
CA ARG A 327 -29.24 4.23 6.04
C ARG A 327 -28.31 3.06 6.32
N ASN A 328 -27.00 3.27 6.14
CA ASN A 328 -26.00 2.27 6.45
C ASN A 328 -26.06 1.85 7.92
N PHE A 329 -25.79 0.59 8.18
CA PHE A 329 -25.85 -0.02 9.50
C PHE A 329 -24.61 -0.89 9.76
N GLY A 330 -23.90 -0.57 10.84
CA GLY A 330 -22.69 -1.28 11.25
C GLY A 330 -21.48 -1.02 10.33
N ILE A 331 -20.38 -1.66 10.66
CA ILE A 331 -19.14 -1.64 9.86
C ILE A 331 -19.24 -2.61 8.68
N PRO A 332 -18.55 -2.36 7.56
CA PRO A 332 -18.40 -3.33 6.48
C PRO A 332 -17.77 -4.62 6.98
N ARG A 333 -18.15 -5.74 6.39
CA ARG A 333 -17.59 -7.07 6.67
C ARG A 333 -17.14 -7.70 5.36
N ARG A 334 -16.20 -8.63 5.45
CA ARG A 334 -15.65 -9.35 4.30
C ARG A 334 -16.14 -10.80 4.28
N ILE A 335 -16.30 -11.34 3.09
CA ILE A 335 -16.57 -12.75 2.81
C ILE A 335 -15.74 -13.17 1.61
N GLU A 336 -15.17 -14.37 1.66
CA GLU A 336 -14.47 -14.97 0.54
C GLU A 336 -15.48 -15.73 -0.33
N MET A 337 -15.32 -15.61 -1.64
CA MET A 337 -16.11 -16.30 -2.65
C MET A 337 -15.15 -16.92 -3.67
N SER A 338 -15.32 -18.21 -3.95
CA SER A 338 -14.57 -18.90 -5.00
C SER A 338 -15.18 -18.61 -6.37
N GLU A 339 -14.42 -18.84 -7.42
CA GLU A 339 -14.96 -18.89 -8.78
C GLU A 339 -16.15 -19.85 -8.86
N GLY A 340 -17.14 -19.50 -9.68
CA GLY A 340 -18.37 -20.26 -9.84
C GLY A 340 -19.42 -19.97 -8.78
N SER A 341 -20.21 -20.96 -8.39
CA SER A 341 -21.38 -20.81 -7.53
C SER A 341 -21.02 -20.78 -6.05
N ASN A 342 -21.46 -19.74 -5.34
CA ASN A 342 -21.23 -19.54 -3.93
C ASN A 342 -22.52 -19.55 -3.10
N ARG A 343 -22.42 -20.08 -1.87
CA ARG A 343 -23.48 -20.12 -0.87
C ARG A 343 -22.94 -19.67 0.48
N VAL A 344 -23.22 -18.43 0.84
CA VAL A 344 -22.66 -17.77 2.04
C VAL A 344 -23.76 -17.50 3.07
N ALA A 345 -23.52 -17.88 4.32
CA ALA A 345 -24.44 -17.69 5.43
C ALA A 345 -24.13 -16.39 6.19
N LEU A 346 -24.99 -15.38 6.05
CA LEU A 346 -24.81 -14.05 6.66
C LEU A 346 -25.61 -13.91 7.97
N PRO A 347 -24.99 -13.43 9.07
CA PRO A 347 -25.67 -13.26 10.35
C PRO A 347 -26.69 -12.12 10.29
N THR A 348 -27.88 -12.36 10.89
CA THR A 348 -28.96 -11.34 10.97
C THR A 348 -29.33 -10.94 12.42
N GLY A 349 -28.60 -11.42 13.42
CA GLY A 349 -28.89 -11.21 14.85
C GLY A 349 -28.97 -9.74 15.27
N ALA A 350 -28.10 -8.90 14.71
CA ALA A 350 -28.10 -7.46 14.97
C ALA A 350 -29.21 -6.69 14.22
N LEU A 351 -29.85 -7.31 13.20
CA LEU A 351 -30.86 -6.64 12.38
C LEU A 351 -32.22 -6.64 13.11
N ARG A 352 -32.80 -5.46 13.35
CA ARG A 352 -34.17 -5.35 13.86
C ARG A 352 -35.18 -5.77 12.78
N PRO A 353 -36.40 -6.25 13.16
CA PRO A 353 -37.44 -6.52 12.18
C PRO A 353 -37.71 -5.34 11.25
N GLY A 354 -37.74 -5.58 9.95
CA GLY A 354 -37.92 -4.53 8.92
C GLY A 354 -37.38 -4.95 7.56
N ILE A 355 -37.32 -3.98 6.66
CA ILE A 355 -36.72 -4.15 5.31
C ILE A 355 -35.28 -3.68 5.34
N TRP A 356 -34.42 -4.52 4.82
CA TRP A 356 -32.98 -4.31 4.78
C TRP A 356 -32.47 -4.50 3.35
N ASN A 357 -31.36 -3.85 3.04
CA ASN A 357 -30.57 -4.14 1.85
C ASN A 357 -29.19 -4.64 2.28
N LEU A 358 -28.67 -5.60 1.56
CA LEU A 358 -27.26 -5.93 1.55
C LEU A 358 -26.63 -5.17 0.38
N LEU A 359 -25.63 -4.37 0.66
CA LEU A 359 -24.72 -3.79 -0.34
C LEU A 359 -23.51 -4.69 -0.40
N LEU A 360 -23.21 -5.25 -1.57
CA LEU A 360 -22.16 -6.23 -1.77
C LEU A 360 -21.24 -5.78 -2.90
N THR A 361 -19.95 -5.63 -2.62
CA THR A 361 -18.94 -5.15 -3.58
C THR A 361 -17.82 -6.19 -3.66
N PRO A 362 -17.64 -6.86 -4.80
CA PRO A 362 -16.53 -7.79 -4.99
C PRO A 362 -15.24 -7.05 -5.30
N VAL A 363 -14.13 -7.60 -4.83
CA VAL A 363 -12.77 -7.16 -5.15
C VAL A 363 -11.95 -8.44 -5.41
N ASP A 364 -11.24 -8.51 -6.51
CA ASP A 364 -10.37 -9.63 -6.84
C ASP A 364 -8.99 -9.54 -6.16
N ARG A 365 -8.09 -10.46 -6.52
CA ARG A 365 -6.74 -10.49 -5.96
C ARG A 365 -5.84 -9.35 -6.45
N ALA A 366 -6.17 -8.74 -7.60
CA ALA A 366 -5.48 -7.59 -8.18
C ALA A 366 -6.00 -6.25 -7.62
N ASP A 367 -6.87 -6.31 -6.59
CA ASP A 367 -7.57 -5.20 -5.96
C ASP A 367 -8.52 -4.46 -6.92
N ILE A 368 -8.92 -5.10 -8.04
CA ILE A 368 -9.90 -4.54 -8.96
C ILE A 368 -11.30 -4.66 -8.36
N THR A 369 -12.00 -3.55 -8.31
CA THR A 369 -13.34 -3.51 -7.74
C THR A 369 -14.39 -3.75 -8.82
N GLY A 370 -15.17 -4.80 -8.67
CA GLY A 370 -16.30 -5.10 -9.54
C GLY A 370 -17.56 -4.31 -9.17
N ARG A 371 -18.57 -4.40 -10.03
CA ARG A 371 -19.85 -3.73 -9.85
C ARG A 371 -20.55 -4.18 -8.56
N SER A 372 -20.92 -3.23 -7.72
CA SER A 372 -21.68 -3.51 -6.49
C SER A 372 -23.10 -4.00 -6.77
N ALA A 373 -23.54 -4.99 -5.98
CA ALA A 373 -24.91 -5.50 -5.99
C ALA A 373 -25.69 -5.01 -4.76
N ARG A 374 -26.98 -4.76 -4.95
CA ARG A 374 -27.91 -4.39 -3.88
C ARG A 374 -29.04 -5.41 -3.79
N LEU A 375 -29.19 -6.07 -2.63
CA LEU A 375 -30.12 -7.17 -2.41
C LEU A 375 -31.07 -6.87 -1.28
N GLY A 376 -32.39 -6.97 -1.54
CA GLY A 376 -33.43 -6.76 -0.54
C GLY A 376 -33.64 -7.98 0.37
N LEU A 377 -33.80 -7.76 1.68
CA LEU A 377 -34.12 -8.79 2.66
C LEU A 377 -35.16 -8.28 3.65
N ARG A 378 -36.22 -9.08 3.94
CA ARG A 378 -37.15 -8.80 5.00
C ARG A 378 -36.80 -9.61 6.25
N VAL A 379 -36.50 -8.91 7.35
CA VAL A 379 -36.27 -9.54 8.67
C VAL A 379 -37.58 -9.47 9.48
N ILE A 380 -38.03 -10.60 10.00
CA ILE A 380 -39.24 -10.70 10.82
C ILE A 380 -38.89 -11.05 12.27
N ARG A 381 -39.86 -10.86 13.18
CA ARG A 381 -39.69 -11.21 14.60
C ARG A 381 -39.35 -12.71 14.77
N PRO A 382 -38.58 -13.10 15.81
CA PRO A 382 -38.48 -14.51 16.20
C PRO A 382 -39.86 -15.12 16.49
N ARG A 383 -40.01 -16.43 16.40
CA ARG A 383 -41.16 -17.09 17.06
C ARG A 383 -40.93 -16.99 18.57
N ARG A 384 -41.99 -16.63 19.26
CA ARG A 384 -42.06 -16.84 20.74
C ARG A 384 -42.05 -18.32 21.02
#